data_8019b3fea9f4829a4a1f54f9019db042
#
_entry.id   8019b3fea9f4829a4a1f54f9019db042
#
_cell.length_a   1.000
_cell.length_b   1.000
_cell.length_c   1.000
_cell.angle_alpha   90.00
_cell.angle_beta   90.00
_cell.angle_gamma   90.00
#
_symmetry.space_group_name_H-M   'P 1'
#
loop_
_entity.id
_entity.type
_entity.pdbx_description
1 polymer ?
#
loop_
_entity_poly.entity_id
_entity_poly.type
_entity_poly.pdbx_seq_one_letter_code
_entity_poly.pdbx_strand_id
1 'polypeptide(L)'
;MRRIALLLLATATACQSHPPLVALQPGPPLRLVAASGVRINARLKPALELDGATVLHFDSPHLTPDSAYFAAAPTAAPPVSGSRHGTLRLSVCPSGEKICRLVVMAVAW
;
A
#
# COMPACT_ATOMS: atom_id res chain seq x y z
N MET A 1 14.93 9.33 54.27
CA MET A 1 14.75 9.84 52.92
C MET A 1 14.07 8.88 52.05
N ARG A 2 12.99 9.31 51.62
CA ARG A 2 12.20 8.44 50.82
C ARG A 2 12.27 8.80 49.39
N ARG A 3 12.61 7.88 48.57
CA ARG A 3 12.67 8.10 47.16
C ARG A 3 11.46 7.51 46.53
N ILE A 4 10.71 8.31 45.94
CA ILE A 4 9.58 7.84 45.16
C ILE A 4 10.10 7.67 43.75
N ALA A 5 10.28 6.46 43.39
CA ALA A 5 10.56 6.16 41.97
C ALA A 5 9.25 6.42 41.26
N LEU A 6 9.18 7.53 40.61
CA LEU A 6 8.14 7.71 39.63
C LEU A 6 8.43 6.74 38.48
N LEU A 7 7.76 5.63 38.52
CA LEU A 7 7.66 4.85 37.35
C LEU A 7 6.79 5.65 36.42
N LEU A 8 7.43 6.40 35.57
CA LEU A 8 6.78 6.81 34.35
C LEU A 8 6.55 5.55 33.56
N LEU A 9 5.40 4.98 33.75
CA LEU A 9 4.88 4.12 32.72
C LEU A 9 4.65 5.03 31.54
N ALA A 10 5.63 5.09 30.68
CA ALA A 10 5.37 5.44 29.34
C ALA A 10 4.47 4.32 28.81
N THR A 11 3.20 4.48 29.01
CA THR A 11 2.27 3.78 28.15
C THR A 11 2.59 4.29 26.76
N ALA A 12 3.45 3.59 26.08
CA ALA A 12 3.41 3.63 24.68
C ALA A 12 1.99 3.24 24.33
N THR A 13 1.16 4.21 24.15
CA THR A 13 -0.04 3.99 23.39
C THR A 13 0.48 3.48 22.06
N ALA A 14 0.60 2.20 21.98
CA ALA A 14 0.72 1.57 20.73
C ALA A 14 -0.46 2.08 19.93
N CYS A 15 -0.22 3.08 19.10
CA CYS A 15 -1.09 3.30 18.00
C CYS A 15 -1.29 1.93 17.42
N GLN A 16 -2.47 1.41 17.52
CA GLN A 16 -2.85 0.17 16.90
C GLN A 16 -2.61 0.35 15.43
N SER A 17 -1.35 0.23 15.03
CA SER A 17 -1.03 0.21 13.63
C SER A 17 -1.55 -1.11 13.12
N HIS A 18 -2.74 -1.05 12.58
CA HIS A 18 -3.18 -2.15 11.74
C HIS A 18 -2.14 -2.31 10.64
N PRO A 19 -1.70 -3.53 10.36
CA PRO A 19 -0.82 -3.73 9.24
C PRO A 19 -1.46 -3.12 7.99
N PRO A 20 -0.70 -2.42 7.17
CA PRO A 20 -1.26 -1.82 5.97
C PRO A 20 -1.86 -2.92 5.08
N LEU A 21 -2.96 -2.60 4.42
CA LEU A 21 -3.59 -3.55 3.50
C LEU A 21 -2.72 -3.80 2.29
N VAL A 22 -1.90 -2.85 1.92
CA VAL A 22 -0.97 -2.94 0.79
C VAL A 22 0.33 -2.25 1.17
N ALA A 23 1.44 -2.82 0.74
CA ALA A 23 2.76 -2.24 0.89
C ALA A 23 3.40 -2.04 -0.48
N LEU A 24 4.15 -0.96 -0.64
CA LEU A 24 4.96 -0.72 -1.82
C LEU A 24 6.36 -1.26 -1.56
N GLN A 25 6.78 -2.20 -2.40
CA GLN A 25 8.16 -2.67 -2.39
C GLN A 25 8.97 -1.86 -3.39
N PRO A 26 10.08 -1.26 -2.95
CA PRO A 26 10.96 -0.58 -3.89
C PRO A 26 11.60 -1.60 -4.84
N GLY A 27 11.92 -1.12 -6.02
CA GLY A 27 12.45 -2.00 -7.03
C GLY A 27 13.70 -1.48 -7.64
N PRO A 28 13.99 -1.67 -8.89
CA PRO A 28 13.05 -1.88 -10.02
C PRO A 28 12.63 -3.34 -10.22
N PRO A 29 11.37 -3.58 -10.62
CA PRO A 29 10.27 -2.62 -10.68
C PRO A 29 9.64 -2.37 -9.32
N LEU A 30 8.91 -1.28 -9.17
CA LEU A 30 8.06 -1.06 -8.00
C LEU A 30 6.98 -2.14 -7.98
N ARG A 31 6.69 -2.66 -6.81
CA ARG A 31 5.73 -3.75 -6.67
C ARG A 31 4.76 -3.47 -5.53
N LEU A 32 3.48 -3.73 -5.76
CA LEU A 32 2.48 -3.65 -4.71
C LEU A 32 2.21 -5.03 -4.17
N VAL A 33 2.33 -5.17 -2.85
CA VAL A 33 2.09 -6.43 -2.16
C VAL A 33 0.90 -6.26 -1.24
N ALA A 34 -0.13 -7.05 -1.48
CA ALA A 34 -1.31 -7.06 -0.64
C ALA A 34 -1.07 -7.90 0.62
N ALA A 35 -1.66 -7.47 1.73
CA ALA A 35 -1.68 -8.27 2.94
C ALA A 35 -2.46 -9.57 2.70
N SER A 36 -2.22 -10.56 3.54
CA SER A 36 -2.94 -11.83 3.44
C SER A 36 -4.44 -11.61 3.48
N GLY A 37 -5.16 -12.24 2.56
CA GLY A 37 -6.61 -12.09 2.47
C GLY A 37 -7.10 -10.81 1.82
N VAL A 38 -6.20 -10.00 1.27
CA VAL A 38 -6.55 -8.75 0.58
C VAL A 38 -6.28 -8.91 -0.90
N ARG A 39 -7.25 -8.55 -1.72
CA ARG A 39 -7.13 -8.58 -3.18
C ARG A 39 -7.08 -7.16 -3.72
N ILE A 40 -6.25 -6.94 -4.73
CA ILE A 40 -6.15 -5.66 -5.41
C ILE A 40 -7.01 -5.69 -6.67
N ASN A 41 -7.90 -4.70 -6.78
CA ASN A 41 -8.79 -4.58 -7.93
C ASN A 41 -7.97 -4.35 -9.20
N ALA A 42 -8.18 -5.21 -10.21
CA ALA A 42 -7.49 -5.12 -11.49
C ALA A 42 -8.27 -4.31 -12.53
N ARG A 43 -9.56 -4.11 -12.32
CA ARG A 43 -10.39 -3.30 -13.23
C ARG A 43 -10.14 -1.82 -13.07
N LEU A 44 -9.63 -1.42 -11.90
CA LEU A 44 -9.17 -0.08 -11.64
C LEU A 44 -7.68 -0.20 -11.31
N LYS A 45 -6.83 0.06 -12.28
CA LYS A 45 -5.38 -0.11 -12.09
C LYS A 45 -4.89 0.84 -11.01
N PRO A 46 -4.09 0.33 -10.06
CA PRO A 46 -3.47 1.20 -9.06
C PRO A 46 -2.67 2.30 -9.72
N ALA A 47 -2.76 3.50 -9.19
CA ALA A 47 -2.09 4.67 -9.73
C ALA A 47 -1.15 5.26 -8.68
N LEU A 48 0.05 5.62 -9.11
CA LEU A 48 1.01 6.35 -8.30
C LEU A 48 1.19 7.73 -8.91
N GLU A 49 0.66 8.74 -8.23
CA GLU A 49 0.79 10.12 -8.65
C GLU A 49 2.11 10.67 -8.15
N LEU A 50 2.96 11.04 -9.08
CA LEU A 50 4.25 11.68 -8.80
C LEU A 50 4.08 13.20 -8.83
N ASP A 51 5.11 13.91 -8.41
CA ASP A 51 5.12 15.36 -8.52
C ASP A 51 4.90 15.80 -9.96
N GLY A 52 4.09 16.81 -10.17
CA GLY A 52 3.89 17.46 -11.49
C GLY A 52 2.99 16.68 -12.40
N ALA A 53 2.05 16.00 -12.18
CA ALA A 53 1.06 15.38 -13.08
C ALA A 53 1.50 14.07 -13.75
N THR A 54 2.65 13.53 -13.41
CA THR A 54 3.04 12.21 -13.88
C THR A 54 2.33 11.14 -13.06
N VAL A 55 1.70 10.19 -13.72
CA VAL A 55 1.00 9.08 -13.07
C VAL A 55 1.56 7.78 -13.61
N LEU A 56 2.00 6.90 -12.71
CA LEU A 56 2.37 5.54 -13.06
C LEU A 56 1.20 4.62 -12.73
N HIS A 57 0.93 3.67 -13.61
CA HIS A 57 -0.06 2.64 -13.36
C HIS A 57 0.62 1.30 -13.11
N PHE A 58 0.19 0.60 -12.09
CA PHE A 58 0.64 -0.75 -11.81
C PHE A 58 -0.21 -1.74 -12.58
N ASP A 59 0.42 -2.75 -13.10
CA ASP A 59 -0.26 -3.77 -13.87
C ASP A 59 0.43 -5.13 -13.72
N SER A 60 -0.30 -6.18 -14.06
CA SER A 60 0.21 -7.53 -14.14
C SER A 60 -0.62 -8.30 -15.16
N PRO A 61 0.00 -9.16 -15.97
CA PRO A 61 -0.75 -10.02 -16.88
C PRO A 61 -1.48 -11.16 -16.16
N HIS A 62 -1.16 -11.39 -14.89
CA HIS A 62 -1.74 -12.50 -14.15
C HIS A 62 -2.93 -12.01 -13.34
N LEU A 63 -4.11 -12.29 -13.85
CA LEU A 63 -5.38 -11.92 -13.22
C LEU A 63 -6.11 -13.16 -12.71
N THR A 64 -7.05 -12.95 -11.81
CA THR A 64 -7.98 -14.00 -11.42
C THR A 64 -8.86 -14.39 -12.61
N PRO A 65 -9.51 -15.59 -12.59
CA PRO A 65 -10.29 -16.05 -13.74
C PRO A 65 -11.37 -15.09 -14.20
N ASP A 66 -11.97 -14.33 -13.28
CA ASP A 66 -12.98 -13.33 -13.60
C ASP A 66 -12.38 -11.97 -14.04
N SER A 67 -11.06 -11.87 -14.10
CA SER A 67 -10.32 -10.64 -14.43
C SER A 67 -10.59 -9.47 -13.49
N ALA A 68 -11.12 -9.74 -12.32
CA ALA A 68 -11.48 -8.69 -11.37
C ALA A 68 -10.31 -8.28 -10.47
N TYR A 69 -9.38 -9.19 -10.21
CA TYR A 69 -8.28 -8.96 -9.28
C TYR A 69 -6.95 -9.41 -9.85
N PHE A 70 -5.87 -8.85 -9.34
CA PHE A 70 -4.53 -9.32 -9.67
C PHE A 70 -4.27 -10.66 -8.96
N ALA A 71 -3.85 -11.67 -9.72
CA ALA A 71 -3.42 -12.95 -9.17
C ALA A 71 -1.95 -12.95 -8.77
N ALA A 72 -1.18 -11.99 -9.29
CA ALA A 72 0.20 -11.75 -8.91
C ALA A 72 0.37 -10.26 -8.60
N ALA A 73 1.39 -9.93 -7.82
CA ALA A 73 1.64 -8.55 -7.43
C ALA A 73 1.84 -7.65 -8.66
N PRO A 74 1.05 -6.60 -8.83
CA PRO A 74 1.22 -5.70 -9.96
C PRO A 74 2.47 -4.84 -9.78
N THR A 75 3.07 -4.47 -10.89
CA THR A 75 4.33 -3.74 -10.93
C THR A 75 4.24 -2.50 -11.80
N ALA A 76 5.14 -1.57 -11.57
CA ALA A 76 5.32 -0.39 -12.41
C ALA A 76 6.81 -0.06 -12.49
N ALA A 77 7.24 0.42 -13.65
CA ALA A 77 8.61 0.86 -13.82
C ALA A 77 8.78 2.24 -13.16
N PRO A 78 9.71 2.40 -12.22
CA PRO A 78 9.94 3.71 -11.63
C PRO A 78 10.59 4.65 -12.64
N PRO A 79 10.37 5.97 -12.52
CA PRO A 79 11.06 6.92 -13.37
C PRO A 79 12.56 6.86 -13.11
N VAL A 80 13.35 7.10 -14.16
CA VAL A 80 14.82 7.04 -14.09
C VAL A 80 15.38 8.18 -13.26
N SER A 81 14.67 9.30 -13.22
CA SER A 81 15.07 10.49 -12.48
C SER A 81 13.83 11.15 -11.87
N GLY A 82 14.06 12.03 -10.92
CA GLY A 82 13.01 12.79 -10.29
C GLY A 82 12.69 12.31 -8.88
N SER A 83 11.52 12.64 -8.44
CA SER A 83 11.04 12.38 -7.10
C SER A 83 10.89 10.88 -6.82
N ARG A 84 11.23 10.48 -5.61
CA ARG A 84 11.05 9.09 -5.14
C ARG A 84 9.94 8.99 -4.11
N HIS A 85 8.96 9.83 -4.23
CA HIS A 85 7.78 9.79 -3.39
C HIS A 85 6.57 10.21 -4.21
N GLY A 86 5.42 9.83 -3.74
CA GLY A 86 4.18 10.16 -4.42
C GLY A 86 2.98 9.71 -3.61
N THR A 87 1.82 9.79 -4.22
CA THR A 87 0.55 9.36 -3.63
C THR A 87 0.03 8.15 -4.38
N LEU A 88 -0.10 7.04 -3.67
CA LEU A 88 -0.64 5.80 -4.21
C LEU A 88 -2.15 5.76 -4.01
N ARG A 89 -2.88 5.44 -5.08
CA ARG A 89 -4.33 5.26 -5.06
C ARG A 89 -4.67 3.92 -5.67
N LEU A 90 -5.44 3.13 -4.95
CA LEU A 90 -5.89 1.83 -5.44
C LEU A 90 -7.13 1.38 -4.70
N SER A 91 -7.82 0.42 -5.27
CA SER A 91 -8.96 -0.22 -4.64
C SER A 91 -8.56 -1.62 -4.20
N VAL A 92 -8.82 -1.93 -2.94
CA VAL A 92 -8.54 -3.25 -2.36
C VAL A 92 -9.81 -3.85 -1.81
N CYS A 93 -9.88 -5.17 -1.87
CA CYS A 93 -11.06 -5.92 -1.47
C CYS A 93 -10.65 -6.96 -0.43
N PRO A 94 -10.78 -6.64 0.87
CA PRO A 94 -10.46 -7.60 1.92
C PRO A 94 -11.41 -8.80 1.89
N SER A 95 -10.89 -9.98 2.20
CA SER A 95 -11.70 -11.20 2.33
C SER A 95 -12.79 -11.01 3.37
N GLY A 96 -13.98 -11.51 3.04
CA GLY A 96 -15.12 -11.43 3.95
C GLY A 96 -15.84 -10.10 3.94
N GLU A 97 -15.34 -9.09 3.25
CA GLU A 97 -16.02 -7.82 3.05
C GLU A 97 -16.69 -7.80 1.68
N LYS A 98 -17.90 -7.24 1.64
CA LYS A 98 -18.67 -7.12 0.39
C LYS A 98 -18.28 -5.90 -0.41
N ILE A 99 -17.61 -4.94 0.21
CA ILE A 99 -17.28 -3.66 -0.39
C ILE A 99 -15.76 -3.51 -0.43
N CYS A 100 -15.24 -3.16 -1.60
CA CYS A 100 -13.83 -2.80 -1.73
C CYS A 100 -13.59 -1.41 -1.13
N ARG A 101 -12.37 -1.17 -0.70
CA ARG A 101 -11.97 0.09 -0.09
C ARG A 101 -11.00 0.82 -1.00
N LEU A 102 -11.19 2.12 -1.11
CA LEU A 102 -10.19 2.98 -1.73
C LEU A 102 -9.08 3.26 -0.72
N VAL A 103 -7.86 2.96 -1.11
CA VAL A 103 -6.66 3.28 -0.31
C VAL A 103 -5.95 4.43 -0.98
N VAL A 104 -5.66 5.46 -0.19
CA VAL A 104 -4.86 6.62 -0.61
C VAL A 104 -3.77 6.78 0.42
N MET A 105 -2.52 6.67 0.00
CA MET A 105 -1.41 6.72 0.92
C MET A 105 -0.19 7.38 0.31
N ALA A 106 0.55 8.13 1.14
CA ALA A 106 1.84 8.65 0.76
C ALA A 106 2.86 7.52 0.77
N VAL A 107 3.66 7.42 -0.26
CA VAL A 107 4.68 6.38 -0.39
C VAL A 107 6.01 6.99 -0.82
N ALA A 108 7.08 6.29 -0.51
CA ALA A 108 8.43 6.63 -0.95
C ALA A 108 9.16 5.34 -1.33
N TRP A 109 10.16 5.46 -2.20
CA TRP A 109 10.93 4.30 -2.66
C TRP A 109 12.38 4.64 -2.99
#